data_b192f4d4b0b8dee64295a7beea98f097
#
_entry.id   b192f4d4b0b8dee64295a7beea98f097
#
_cell.length_a   1.000
_cell.length_b   1.000
_cell.length_c   1.000
_cell.angle_alpha   90.00
_cell.angle_beta   90.00
_cell.angle_gamma   90.00
#
_symmetry.space_group_name_H-M   'P 1'
#
loop_
_entity.id
_entity.type
_entity.pdbx_description
1 polymer ?
#
loop_
_entity_poly.entity_id
_entity_poly.type
_entity_poly.pdbx_seq_one_letter_code
_entity_poly.pdbx_strand_id
1 'polypeptide(L)'
;KKMKMKKKSKKKINNKIIHNVFLDIGFKPFSERLDYQENIEHNKAMNPDFKFILWDDERVNEFIKTQPEDIKKIWGEFPSPFYKIDFVRLLILKEYGGIYMDLDIITKIPLSIDDSENITGFWINKKGKFNINNNVIKLNNDLYDELINYAIEQFYYRKKSIPSHWVIRRFLHSVGANMYKRFIKQRFNKGEIEKLNIKYYTLFNDG
;
A
#
# COMPACT_ATOMS: atom_id res chain seq x y z
N LYS A 1 -19.46 5.48 -39.86
CA LYS A 1 -20.18 5.19 -38.57
C LYS A 1 -19.18 5.43 -37.43
N LYS A 2 -19.34 6.54 -36.67
CA LYS A 2 -18.55 6.80 -35.48
C LYS A 2 -19.02 5.84 -34.37
N MET A 3 -18.14 4.93 -33.92
CA MET A 3 -18.37 4.11 -32.75
C MET A 3 -18.41 5.00 -31.52
N LYS A 4 -19.58 5.13 -30.88
CA LYS A 4 -19.71 5.76 -29.57
C LYS A 4 -19.06 4.84 -28.54
N MET A 5 -17.86 5.20 -28.04
CA MET A 5 -17.30 4.56 -26.87
C MET A 5 -18.23 4.79 -25.67
N LYS A 6 -18.83 3.70 -25.17
CA LYS A 6 -19.58 3.75 -23.90
C LYS A 6 -18.62 4.16 -22.79
N LYS A 7 -18.82 5.36 -22.22
CA LYS A 7 -18.15 5.74 -20.97
C LYS A 7 -18.54 4.70 -19.91
N LYS A 8 -17.58 3.87 -19.46
CA LYS A 8 -17.77 3.05 -18.25
C LYS A 8 -18.14 4.00 -17.12
N SER A 9 -19.26 3.76 -16.45
CA SER A 9 -19.63 4.51 -15.25
C SER A 9 -18.49 4.39 -14.24
N LYS A 10 -17.96 5.52 -13.76
CA LYS A 10 -16.97 5.51 -12.67
C LYS A 10 -17.64 4.86 -11.45
N LYS A 11 -17.15 3.71 -11.03
CA LYS A 11 -17.58 3.02 -9.80
C LYS A 11 -17.37 4.02 -8.65
N LYS A 12 -18.41 4.25 -7.84
CA LYS A 12 -18.27 5.13 -6.67
C LYS A 12 -17.33 4.46 -5.68
N ILE A 13 -16.14 5.01 -5.55
CA ILE A 13 -15.10 4.47 -4.66
C ILE A 13 -15.47 4.87 -3.23
N ASN A 14 -15.47 3.91 -2.31
CA ASN A 14 -15.70 4.18 -0.90
C ASN A 14 -14.36 4.48 -0.21
N ASN A 15 -14.13 5.74 0.12
CA ASN A 15 -12.88 6.17 0.74
C ASN A 15 -12.83 5.94 2.27
N LYS A 16 -13.95 5.54 2.90
CA LYS A 16 -14.02 5.19 4.34
C LYS A 16 -13.77 3.70 4.58
N ILE A 17 -12.69 3.17 3.99
CA ILE A 17 -12.24 1.80 4.20
C ILE A 17 -10.78 1.84 4.60
N ILE A 18 -10.41 1.08 5.64
CA ILE A 18 -9.02 0.81 6.00
C ILE A 18 -8.72 -0.65 5.66
N HIS A 19 -7.67 -0.85 4.88
CA HIS A 19 -7.18 -2.16 4.46
C HIS A 19 -5.89 -2.50 5.19
N ASN A 20 -5.86 -3.67 5.84
CA ASN A 20 -4.67 -4.29 6.39
C ASN A 20 -4.40 -5.59 5.63
N VAL A 21 -3.15 -5.94 5.40
CA VAL A 21 -2.75 -7.21 4.76
C VAL A 21 -1.91 -8.02 5.74
N PHE A 22 -2.29 -9.28 5.94
CA PHE A 22 -1.50 -10.26 6.65
C PHE A 22 -1.39 -11.54 5.82
N LEU A 23 -0.20 -11.83 5.32
CA LEU A 23 0.09 -13.10 4.67
C LEU A 23 1.01 -13.94 5.55
N ASP A 24 0.86 -15.24 5.50
CA ASP A 24 1.76 -16.16 6.20
C ASP A 24 3.17 -16.06 5.59
N ILE A 25 4.09 -15.56 6.38
CA ILE A 25 5.50 -15.40 6.03
C ILE A 25 6.40 -16.42 6.77
N GLY A 26 5.79 -17.46 7.35
CA GLY A 26 6.49 -18.50 8.10
C GLY A 26 6.86 -18.11 9.53
N PHE A 27 6.27 -17.05 10.06
CA PHE A 27 6.36 -16.65 11.46
C PHE A 27 5.09 -17.05 12.23
N LYS A 28 4.78 -16.32 13.31
CA LYS A 28 3.56 -16.55 14.08
C LYS A 28 2.31 -16.30 13.24
N PRO A 29 1.29 -17.17 13.32
CA PRO A 29 0.00 -16.92 12.68
C PRO A 29 -0.69 -15.67 13.26
N PHE A 30 -1.62 -15.08 12.51
CA PHE A 30 -2.32 -13.86 12.94
C PHE A 30 -3.00 -14.02 14.31
N SER A 31 -3.53 -15.21 14.62
CA SER A 31 -4.15 -15.53 15.92
C SER A 31 -3.22 -15.37 17.12
N GLU A 32 -1.92 -15.45 16.93
CA GLU A 32 -0.89 -15.28 17.95
C GLU A 32 -0.24 -13.88 17.95
N ARG A 33 -0.64 -13.01 17.01
CA ARG A 33 -0.16 -11.63 16.90
C ARG A 33 -1.11 -10.69 17.64
N LEU A 34 -1.09 -10.78 18.98
CA LEU A 34 -1.92 -9.94 19.85
C LEU A 34 -1.65 -8.45 19.63
N ASP A 35 -0.40 -8.08 19.39
CA ASP A 35 0.03 -6.73 19.02
C ASP A 35 -0.76 -6.18 17.80
N TYR A 36 -0.89 -6.96 16.74
CA TYR A 36 -1.63 -6.55 15.55
C TYR A 36 -3.14 -6.49 15.79
N GLN A 37 -3.67 -7.42 16.58
CA GLN A 37 -5.09 -7.43 16.93
C GLN A 37 -5.46 -6.21 17.78
N GLU A 38 -4.63 -5.87 18.78
CA GLU A 38 -4.80 -4.69 19.61
C GLU A 38 -4.74 -3.40 18.79
N ASN A 39 -3.80 -3.29 17.86
CA ASN A 39 -3.70 -2.14 16.95
C ASN A 39 -4.95 -1.99 16.08
N ILE A 40 -5.48 -3.09 15.53
CA ILE A 40 -6.73 -3.07 14.76
C ILE A 40 -7.91 -2.59 15.62
N GLU A 41 -8.07 -3.12 16.82
CA GLU A 41 -9.17 -2.72 17.72
C GLU A 41 -9.03 -1.26 18.17
N HIS A 42 -7.82 -0.80 18.46
CA HIS A 42 -7.55 0.63 18.72
C HIS A 42 -7.98 1.49 17.53
N ASN A 43 -7.55 1.12 16.32
CA ASN A 43 -7.87 1.87 15.10
C ASN A 43 -9.37 1.88 14.79
N LYS A 44 -10.10 0.78 15.07
CA LYS A 44 -11.56 0.72 14.94
C LYS A 44 -12.26 1.63 15.93
N ALA A 45 -11.85 1.59 17.20
CA ALA A 45 -12.42 2.43 18.25
C ALA A 45 -12.20 3.92 17.96
N MET A 46 -11.02 4.27 17.44
CA MET A 46 -10.66 5.63 17.07
C MET A 46 -11.41 6.12 15.81
N ASN A 47 -11.79 5.21 14.91
CA ASN A 47 -12.38 5.55 13.59
C ASN A 47 -13.66 4.73 13.31
N PRO A 48 -14.73 4.91 14.09
CA PRO A 48 -15.94 4.10 14.00
C PRO A 48 -16.67 4.25 12.65
N ASP A 49 -16.45 5.34 11.93
CA ASP A 49 -17.02 5.58 10.59
C ASP A 49 -16.33 4.81 9.47
N PHE A 50 -15.17 4.17 9.74
CA PHE A 50 -14.42 3.43 8.75
C PHE A 50 -14.72 1.94 8.82
N LYS A 51 -14.85 1.31 7.65
CA LYS A 51 -14.88 -0.14 7.54
C LYS A 51 -13.45 -0.68 7.54
N PHE A 52 -13.14 -1.64 8.41
CA PHE A 52 -11.84 -2.32 8.44
C PHE A 52 -11.92 -3.65 7.70
N ILE A 53 -10.95 -3.91 6.84
CA ILE A 53 -10.84 -5.15 6.07
C ILE A 53 -9.43 -5.72 6.25
N LEU A 54 -9.35 -6.87 6.90
CA LEU A 54 -8.14 -7.68 6.92
C LEU A 54 -8.11 -8.59 5.68
N TRP A 55 -7.01 -8.53 4.96
CA TRP A 55 -6.71 -9.35 3.79
C TRP A 55 -5.71 -10.43 4.21
N ASP A 56 -6.22 -11.61 4.50
CA ASP A 56 -5.47 -12.83 4.76
C ASP A 56 -5.12 -13.57 3.45
N ASP A 57 -4.43 -14.70 3.56
CA ASP A 57 -4.03 -15.50 2.41
C ASP A 57 -5.22 -15.97 1.55
N GLU A 58 -6.31 -16.39 2.18
CA GLU A 58 -7.49 -16.86 1.46
C GLU A 58 -8.11 -15.73 0.63
N ARG A 59 -8.39 -14.61 1.27
CA ARG A 59 -8.98 -13.43 0.61
C ARG A 59 -8.09 -12.86 -0.48
N VAL A 60 -6.77 -12.78 -0.23
CA VAL A 60 -5.80 -12.33 -1.24
C VAL A 60 -5.76 -13.30 -2.43
N ASN A 61 -5.74 -14.61 -2.19
CA ASN A 61 -5.73 -15.60 -3.26
C ASN A 61 -7.01 -15.52 -4.13
N GLU A 62 -8.18 -15.39 -3.52
CA GLU A 62 -9.43 -15.19 -4.27
C GLU A 62 -9.41 -13.88 -5.08
N PHE A 63 -8.91 -12.82 -4.50
CA PHE A 63 -8.77 -11.53 -5.20
C PHE A 63 -7.79 -11.63 -6.38
N ILE A 64 -6.67 -12.29 -6.23
CA ILE A 64 -5.68 -12.46 -7.32
C ILE A 64 -6.27 -13.29 -8.47
N LYS A 65 -7.13 -14.27 -8.21
CA LYS A 65 -7.81 -15.04 -9.28
C LYS A 65 -8.63 -14.15 -10.22
N THR A 66 -9.13 -13.03 -9.73
CA THR A 66 -9.92 -12.07 -10.51
C THR A 66 -9.09 -11.08 -11.32
N GLN A 67 -7.78 -11.02 -11.09
CA GLN A 67 -6.89 -10.06 -11.73
C GLN A 67 -6.53 -10.47 -13.17
N PRO A 68 -6.09 -9.51 -14.02
CA PRO A 68 -5.56 -9.79 -15.35
C PRO A 68 -4.41 -10.81 -15.35
N GLU A 69 -4.20 -11.50 -16.48
CA GLU A 69 -3.20 -12.56 -16.58
C GLU A 69 -1.76 -12.09 -16.36
N ASP A 70 -1.42 -10.87 -16.76
CA ASP A 70 -0.11 -10.27 -16.53
C ASP A 70 0.16 -10.05 -15.03
N ILE A 71 -0.87 -9.66 -14.26
CA ILE A 71 -0.81 -9.53 -12.80
C ILE A 71 -0.66 -10.91 -12.14
N LYS A 72 -1.43 -11.91 -12.57
CA LYS A 72 -1.31 -13.30 -12.07
C LYS A 72 0.07 -13.86 -12.33
N LYS A 73 0.63 -13.60 -13.52
CA LYS A 73 1.96 -14.03 -13.89
C LYS A 73 3.03 -13.47 -12.96
N ILE A 74 3.07 -12.14 -12.77
CA ILE A 74 4.07 -11.52 -11.89
C ILE A 74 3.89 -11.96 -10.44
N TRP A 75 2.64 -12.14 -9.99
CA TRP A 75 2.33 -12.68 -8.65
C TRP A 75 2.96 -14.05 -8.40
N GLY A 76 2.91 -14.93 -9.40
CA GLY A 76 3.57 -16.24 -9.36
C GLY A 76 5.10 -16.18 -9.40
N GLU A 77 5.68 -15.10 -9.95
CA GLU A 77 7.12 -14.91 -10.03
C GLU A 77 7.75 -14.28 -8.78
N PHE A 78 6.95 -13.77 -7.84
CA PHE A 78 7.47 -13.16 -6.62
C PHE A 78 8.17 -14.21 -5.73
N PRO A 79 9.43 -13.95 -5.34
CA PRO A 79 10.26 -14.95 -4.66
C PRO A 79 9.93 -15.10 -3.17
N SER A 80 9.12 -14.21 -2.60
CA SER A 80 8.73 -14.28 -1.19
C SER A 80 7.41 -13.54 -0.92
N PRO A 81 6.72 -13.85 0.20
CA PRO A 81 5.49 -13.17 0.61
C PRO A 81 5.64 -11.65 0.79
N PHE A 82 6.82 -11.15 1.16
CA PHE A 82 7.05 -9.71 1.30
C PHE A 82 6.79 -8.94 -0.01
N TYR A 83 7.20 -9.48 -1.15
CA TYR A 83 6.88 -8.90 -2.46
C TYR A 83 5.37 -8.87 -2.70
N LYS A 84 4.68 -9.94 -2.30
CA LYS A 84 3.24 -10.10 -2.45
C LYS A 84 2.48 -9.07 -1.61
N ILE A 85 2.87 -8.88 -0.34
CA ILE A 85 2.26 -7.88 0.55
C ILE A 85 2.40 -6.48 -0.04
N ASP A 86 3.60 -6.08 -0.44
CA ASP A 86 3.85 -4.74 -0.97
C ASP A 86 3.20 -4.48 -2.33
N PHE A 87 2.95 -5.52 -3.11
CA PHE A 87 2.30 -5.39 -4.41
C PHE A 87 0.78 -5.43 -4.29
N VAL A 88 0.22 -6.37 -3.51
CA VAL A 88 -1.24 -6.54 -3.41
C VAL A 88 -1.94 -5.33 -2.80
N ARG A 89 -1.29 -4.61 -1.86
CA ARG A 89 -1.86 -3.37 -1.30
C ARG A 89 -2.20 -2.34 -2.37
N LEU A 90 -1.38 -2.26 -3.45
CA LEU A 90 -1.62 -1.35 -4.56
C LEU A 90 -2.83 -1.79 -5.40
N LEU A 91 -2.97 -3.08 -5.66
CA LEU A 91 -4.11 -3.65 -6.38
C LEU A 91 -5.42 -3.45 -5.61
N ILE A 92 -5.40 -3.69 -4.30
CA ILE A 92 -6.54 -3.50 -3.40
C ILE A 92 -7.00 -2.03 -3.44
N LEU A 93 -6.07 -1.10 -3.27
CA LEU A 93 -6.38 0.32 -3.29
C LEU A 93 -6.91 0.80 -4.65
N LYS A 94 -6.37 0.27 -5.74
CA LYS A 94 -6.88 0.54 -7.09
C LYS A 94 -8.34 0.08 -7.26
N GLU A 95 -8.67 -1.11 -6.77
CA GLU A 95 -10.01 -1.71 -6.98
C GLU A 95 -11.06 -1.18 -6.02
N TYR A 96 -10.69 -0.97 -4.75
CA TYR A 96 -11.63 -0.66 -3.67
C TYR A 96 -11.52 0.77 -3.14
N GLY A 97 -10.43 1.47 -3.44
CA GLY A 97 -10.12 2.76 -2.81
C GLY A 97 -9.75 2.62 -1.34
N GLY A 98 -10.02 3.66 -0.55
CA GLY A 98 -9.73 3.65 0.88
C GLY A 98 -8.28 3.94 1.22
N ILE A 99 -7.86 3.49 2.39
CA ILE A 99 -6.52 3.68 2.95
C ILE A 99 -5.92 2.31 3.22
N TYR A 100 -4.71 2.06 2.76
CA TYR A 100 -3.89 0.96 3.24
C TYR A 100 -3.12 1.39 4.48
N MET A 101 -3.02 0.51 5.45
CA MET A 101 -2.26 0.74 6.67
C MET A 101 -1.58 -0.57 7.11
N ASP A 102 -0.27 -0.54 7.40
CA ASP A 102 0.42 -1.69 7.98
C ASP A 102 -0.16 -2.01 9.36
N LEU A 103 -0.05 -3.26 9.80
CA LEU A 103 -0.66 -3.75 11.04
C LEU A 103 0.00 -3.20 12.32
N ASP A 104 1.21 -2.66 12.19
CA ASP A 104 1.96 -2.00 13.26
C ASP A 104 1.71 -0.48 13.33
N ILE A 105 0.75 0.03 12.58
CA ILE A 105 0.40 1.45 12.58
C ILE A 105 -0.88 1.68 13.39
N ILE A 106 -0.87 2.68 14.25
CA ILE A 106 -2.05 3.17 14.98
C ILE A 106 -2.37 4.62 14.62
N THR A 107 -3.66 4.97 14.66
CA THR A 107 -4.12 6.35 14.54
C THR A 107 -4.07 7.03 15.92
N LYS A 108 -3.46 8.23 15.98
CA LYS A 108 -3.34 9.02 17.21
C LYS A 108 -4.61 9.83 17.51
N ILE A 109 -5.33 10.18 16.46
CA ILE A 109 -6.59 10.94 16.50
C ILE A 109 -7.54 10.38 15.46
N PRO A 110 -8.85 10.62 15.56
CA PRO A 110 -9.81 10.23 14.54
C PRO A 110 -9.42 10.77 13.16
N LEU A 111 -9.55 9.91 12.15
CA LEU A 111 -9.24 10.29 10.77
C LEU A 111 -10.33 11.20 10.21
N SER A 112 -9.94 12.40 9.78
CA SER A 112 -10.75 13.31 8.98
C SER A 112 -10.03 13.59 7.68
N ILE A 113 -10.24 12.71 6.69
CA ILE A 113 -9.48 12.71 5.44
C ILE A 113 -10.44 13.03 4.29
N ASP A 114 -10.10 14.05 3.52
CA ASP A 114 -10.79 14.42 2.31
C ASP A 114 -10.54 13.36 1.21
N ASP A 115 -11.55 13.11 0.37
CA ASP A 115 -11.46 12.15 -0.72
C ASP A 115 -10.36 12.49 -1.74
N SER A 116 -10.06 13.77 -1.92
CA SER A 116 -9.03 14.27 -2.82
C SER A 116 -7.61 14.21 -2.24
N GLU A 117 -7.46 13.96 -0.94
CA GLU A 117 -6.15 13.98 -0.29
C GLU A 117 -5.34 12.72 -0.62
N ASN A 118 -4.05 12.94 -0.94
CA ASN A 118 -3.06 11.89 -1.01
C ASN A 118 -2.40 11.72 0.36
N ILE A 119 -2.21 10.47 0.80
CA ILE A 119 -1.52 10.13 2.04
C ILE A 119 -0.37 9.19 1.70
N THR A 120 0.78 9.45 2.27
CA THR A 120 1.93 8.55 2.21
C THR A 120 2.51 8.39 3.60
N GLY A 121 2.84 7.15 3.95
CA GLY A 121 3.57 6.87 5.17
C GLY A 121 5.01 7.41 5.12
N PHE A 122 5.62 7.50 6.28
CA PHE A 122 7.02 7.86 6.43
C PHE A 122 7.55 7.37 7.78
N TRP A 123 8.87 7.36 7.88
CA TRP A 123 9.57 7.15 9.15
C TRP A 123 10.61 8.26 9.35
N ILE A 124 10.94 8.53 10.60
CA ILE A 124 11.93 9.54 10.96
C ILE A 124 13.26 8.82 11.25
N ASN A 125 14.33 9.24 10.57
CA ASN A 125 15.64 8.67 10.85
C ASN A 125 16.27 9.30 12.11
N LYS A 126 17.40 8.74 12.56
CA LYS A 126 18.15 9.22 13.74
C LYS A 126 18.57 10.70 13.70
N LYS A 127 18.51 11.33 12.52
CA LYS A 127 18.82 12.77 12.32
C LYS A 127 17.55 13.64 12.25
N GLY A 128 16.38 13.10 12.62
CA GLY A 128 15.11 13.81 12.56
C GLY A 128 14.54 14.01 11.14
N LYS A 129 15.12 13.36 10.12
CA LYS A 129 14.68 13.55 8.75
C LYS A 129 13.58 12.56 8.36
N PHE A 130 12.49 13.07 7.78
CA PHE A 130 11.41 12.28 7.21
C PHE A 130 11.86 11.49 5.98
N ASN A 131 11.52 10.22 5.97
CA ASN A 131 11.68 9.35 4.81
C ASN A 131 10.34 8.75 4.43
N ILE A 132 9.96 8.89 3.16
CA ILE A 132 8.72 8.31 2.61
C ILE A 132 8.78 6.79 2.75
N ASN A 133 7.68 6.21 3.20
CA ASN A 133 7.46 4.77 3.36
C ASN A 133 6.08 4.39 2.79
N ASN A 134 5.87 3.12 2.55
CA ASN A 134 4.62 2.55 2.05
C ASN A 134 3.78 1.88 3.14
N ASN A 135 4.04 2.19 4.41
CA ASN A 135 3.28 1.66 5.56
C ASN A 135 1.87 2.26 5.70
N VAL A 136 1.64 3.45 5.14
CA VAL A 136 0.31 4.05 4.95
C VAL A 136 0.22 4.60 3.53
N ILE A 137 -0.83 4.24 2.80
CA ILE A 137 -1.03 4.67 1.41
C ILE A 137 -2.50 5.04 1.17
N LYS A 138 -2.72 6.24 0.67
CA LYS A 138 -3.92 6.66 -0.05
C LYS A 138 -3.48 7.62 -1.14
N LEU A 139 -3.75 7.30 -2.38
CA LEU A 139 -3.44 8.14 -3.53
C LEU A 139 -4.71 8.40 -4.34
N ASN A 140 -4.69 9.45 -5.13
CA ASN A 140 -5.70 9.65 -6.15
C ASN A 140 -5.73 8.46 -7.11
N ASN A 141 -6.93 8.04 -7.49
CA ASN A 141 -7.14 6.78 -8.20
C ASN A 141 -6.36 6.67 -9.50
N ASP A 142 -6.14 7.79 -10.19
CA ASP A 142 -5.42 7.85 -11.46
C ASP A 142 -3.92 7.48 -11.32
N LEU A 143 -3.36 7.57 -10.10
CA LEU A 143 -1.95 7.24 -9.83
C LEU A 143 -1.70 5.75 -9.64
N TYR A 144 -2.73 4.93 -9.33
CA TYR A 144 -2.49 3.51 -9.05
C TYR A 144 -2.08 2.71 -10.28
N ASP A 145 -2.65 2.99 -11.45
CA ASP A 145 -2.23 2.32 -12.69
C ASP A 145 -0.77 2.60 -13.00
N GLU A 146 -0.33 3.85 -12.85
CA GLU A 146 1.06 4.23 -13.06
C GLU A 146 1.99 3.61 -12.02
N LEU A 147 1.59 3.58 -10.74
CA LEU A 147 2.38 3.01 -9.65
C LEU A 147 2.52 1.48 -9.79
N ILE A 148 1.44 0.78 -10.17
CA ILE A 148 1.47 -0.67 -10.42
C ILE A 148 2.38 -0.99 -11.60
N ASN A 149 2.24 -0.30 -12.72
CA ASN A 149 3.10 -0.48 -13.89
C ASN A 149 4.58 -0.19 -13.54
N TYR A 150 4.83 0.88 -12.81
CA TYR A 150 6.18 1.21 -12.33
C TYR A 150 6.76 0.10 -11.43
N ALA A 151 5.95 -0.47 -10.52
CA ALA A 151 6.37 -1.60 -9.68
C ALA A 151 6.73 -2.84 -10.51
N ILE A 152 5.93 -3.17 -11.52
CA ILE A 152 6.19 -4.28 -12.46
C ILE A 152 7.50 -4.07 -13.21
N GLU A 153 7.70 -2.89 -13.78
CA GLU A 153 8.94 -2.53 -14.49
C GLU A 153 10.16 -2.63 -13.57
N GLN A 154 10.06 -2.09 -12.36
CA GLN A 154 11.14 -2.13 -11.37
C GLN A 154 11.44 -3.57 -10.92
N PHE A 155 10.43 -4.44 -10.78
CA PHE A 155 10.65 -5.83 -10.44
C PHE A 155 11.50 -6.54 -11.50
N TYR A 156 11.13 -6.46 -12.77
CA TYR A 156 11.88 -7.11 -13.84
C TYR A 156 13.27 -6.48 -14.04
N TYR A 157 13.39 -5.16 -13.95
CA TYR A 157 14.67 -4.48 -14.00
C TYR A 157 15.60 -4.93 -12.86
N ARG A 158 15.13 -4.96 -11.61
CA ARG A 158 15.92 -5.33 -10.45
C ARG A 158 16.23 -6.82 -10.38
N LYS A 159 15.34 -7.65 -10.89
CA LYS A 159 15.59 -9.09 -11.05
C LYS A 159 16.85 -9.36 -11.90
N LYS A 160 17.14 -8.51 -12.88
CA LYS A 160 18.33 -8.59 -13.74
C LYS A 160 19.56 -7.85 -13.16
N SER A 161 19.34 -6.68 -12.54
CA SER A 161 20.42 -5.75 -12.18
C SER A 161 20.97 -5.89 -10.76
N ILE A 162 20.24 -6.58 -9.86
CA ILE A 162 20.67 -6.82 -8.48
C ILE A 162 20.94 -8.31 -8.28
N PRO A 163 22.13 -8.69 -7.77
CA PRO A 163 22.46 -10.09 -7.50
C PRO A 163 21.42 -10.79 -6.61
N SER A 164 21.18 -12.08 -6.83
CA SER A 164 20.14 -12.84 -6.12
C SER A 164 20.38 -12.92 -4.61
N HIS A 165 21.62 -12.95 -4.16
CA HIS A 165 21.97 -12.99 -2.73
C HIS A 165 21.69 -11.66 -1.99
N TRP A 166 21.43 -10.56 -2.71
CA TRP A 166 21.03 -9.27 -2.11
C TRP A 166 19.50 -9.17 -1.99
N VAL A 167 18.88 -10.17 -1.35
CA VAL A 167 17.43 -10.35 -1.28
C VAL A 167 16.69 -9.09 -0.80
N ILE A 168 17.07 -8.55 0.35
CA ILE A 168 16.42 -7.37 0.96
C ILE A 168 16.55 -6.16 0.02
N ARG A 169 17.75 -5.91 -0.52
CA ARG A 169 17.95 -4.77 -1.43
C ARG A 169 17.13 -4.93 -2.70
N ARG A 170 17.09 -6.14 -3.27
CA ARG A 170 16.27 -6.43 -4.45
C ARG A 170 14.80 -6.17 -4.16
N PHE A 171 14.28 -6.65 -3.02
CA PHE A 171 12.92 -6.43 -2.58
C PHE A 171 12.59 -4.93 -2.44
N LEU A 172 13.32 -4.20 -1.58
CA LEU A 172 13.05 -2.79 -1.31
C LEU A 172 13.04 -1.91 -2.57
N HIS A 173 13.87 -2.24 -3.57
CA HIS A 173 13.98 -1.48 -4.81
C HIS A 173 13.07 -1.96 -5.93
N SER A 174 12.43 -3.14 -5.81
CA SER A 174 11.51 -3.69 -6.81
C SER A 174 10.08 -3.23 -6.59
N VAL A 175 9.49 -3.62 -5.47
CA VAL A 175 8.09 -3.36 -5.11
C VAL A 175 7.94 -2.67 -3.75
N GLY A 176 8.99 -2.68 -2.91
CA GLY A 176 8.98 -2.18 -1.54
C GLY A 176 9.16 -0.67 -1.42
N ALA A 177 9.43 -0.23 -0.19
CA ALA A 177 9.45 1.17 0.21
C ALA A 177 10.35 2.09 -0.63
N ASN A 178 11.51 1.61 -1.10
CA ASN A 178 12.40 2.43 -1.93
C ASN A 178 11.87 2.63 -3.36
N MET A 179 11.16 1.65 -3.92
CA MET A 179 10.43 1.81 -5.20
C MET A 179 9.35 2.85 -5.03
N TYR A 180 8.48 2.68 -4.03
CA TYR A 180 7.40 3.59 -3.72
C TYR A 180 7.90 5.03 -3.50
N LYS A 181 8.93 5.21 -2.68
CA LYS A 181 9.57 6.52 -2.45
C LYS A 181 10.06 7.19 -3.74
N ARG A 182 10.63 6.44 -4.69
CA ARG A 182 11.04 7.02 -5.98
C ARG A 182 9.84 7.46 -6.80
N PHE A 183 8.79 6.64 -6.86
CA PHE A 183 7.56 6.99 -7.55
C PHE A 183 6.95 8.29 -7.00
N ILE A 184 6.77 8.40 -5.69
CA ILE A 184 6.22 9.60 -5.05
C ILE A 184 7.06 10.84 -5.37
N LYS A 185 8.40 10.73 -5.32
CA LYS A 185 9.29 11.85 -5.65
C LYS A 185 9.28 12.28 -7.11
N GLN A 186 8.83 11.42 -8.01
CA GLN A 186 8.65 11.76 -9.43
C GLN A 186 7.31 12.45 -9.70
N ARG A 187 6.31 12.24 -8.86
CA ARG A 187 4.93 12.74 -9.03
C ARG A 187 4.63 13.98 -8.21
N PHE A 188 5.32 14.17 -7.09
CA PHE A 188 5.10 15.27 -6.17
C PHE A 188 6.38 16.10 -6.00
N ASN A 189 6.24 17.42 -6.01
CA ASN A 189 7.38 18.30 -5.73
C ASN A 189 7.74 18.28 -4.24
N LYS A 190 8.93 18.83 -3.91
CA LYS A 190 9.45 18.82 -2.55
C LYS A 190 8.50 19.50 -1.53
N GLY A 191 7.90 20.63 -1.89
CA GLY A 191 6.99 21.36 -1.01
C GLY A 191 5.69 20.60 -0.73
N GLU A 192 5.14 19.90 -1.72
CA GLU A 192 4.00 19.02 -1.54
C GLU A 192 4.31 17.86 -0.59
N ILE A 193 5.46 17.22 -0.78
CA ILE A 193 5.92 16.12 0.10
C ILE A 193 6.13 16.60 1.54
N GLU A 194 6.73 17.77 1.74
CA GLU A 194 6.93 18.37 3.07
C GLU A 194 5.61 18.65 3.77
N LYS A 195 4.62 19.20 3.06
CA LYS A 195 3.26 19.43 3.60
C LYS A 195 2.58 18.11 4.01
N LEU A 196 2.66 17.08 3.16
CA LEU A 196 2.14 15.76 3.47
C LEU A 196 2.81 15.20 4.74
N ASN A 197 4.13 15.24 4.83
CA ASN A 197 4.88 14.72 5.97
C ASN A 197 4.48 15.39 7.28
N ILE A 198 4.37 16.72 7.30
CA ILE A 198 3.98 17.46 8.50
C ILE A 198 2.54 17.15 8.90
N LYS A 199 1.61 17.16 7.94
CA LYS A 199 0.19 16.95 8.19
C LYS A 199 -0.09 15.55 8.75
N TYR A 200 0.49 14.50 8.11
CA TYR A 200 0.15 13.12 8.46
C TYR A 200 1.04 12.49 9.54
N TYR A 201 2.18 13.10 9.87
CA TYR A 201 2.98 12.68 11.03
C TYR A 201 2.19 12.70 12.35
N THR A 202 1.28 13.65 12.49
CA THR A 202 0.46 13.78 13.69
C THR A 202 -0.72 12.81 13.74
N LEU A 203 -1.08 12.19 12.60
CA LEU A 203 -2.22 11.28 12.51
C LEU A 203 -1.86 9.84 12.85
N PHE A 204 -0.62 9.40 12.56
CA PHE A 204 -0.22 8.00 12.65
C PHE A 204 1.02 7.80 13.52
N ASN A 205 1.14 6.62 14.12
CA ASN A 205 2.31 6.18 14.87
C ASN A 205 2.56 4.69 14.63
N ASP A 206 3.79 4.25 14.88
CA ASP A 206 4.11 2.83 14.99
C ASP A 206 3.56 2.32 16.33
N GLY A 207 2.77 1.25 16.29
CA GLY A 207 2.13 0.62 17.44
C GLY A 207 3.10 -0.16 18.33
#